data_fe983e33eb9b9900f1843e6f0b485dc6
#
_entry.id   fe983e33eb9b9900f1843e6f0b485dc6
#
_cell.length_a   1.000
_cell.length_b   1.000
_cell.length_c   1.000
_cell.angle_alpha   90.00
_cell.angle_beta   90.00
_cell.angle_gamma   90.00
#
_symmetry.space_group_name_H-M   'P 1'
#
loop_
_entity.id
_entity.type
_entity.pdbx_description
1 polymer ?
#
loop_
_entity_poly.entity_id
_entity_poly.type
_entity_poly.pdbx_seq_one_letter_code
_entity_poly.pdbx_strand_id
1 'polypeptide(L)'
;ELHHLTRRQRQMCIRDRGISAADRAHTIKTAVNKNSKPSDIVQPGHIFPLKAMKGGVLSRAGHTEAACDLAKIAGLQPAGVICEIMNDDGTMARRDDLIKFGQENDIKVGTIADLIDYRLSRDSTIESVMEKNVENEFGKFKLNVWRDKIYDEYHFSLTMGDLSSVESPLVRVQTQSILQDILGIDELGKNWSIRNSLKRIAQEGTGLFVLILSLIHISEPTRLLRI
;
A
#
# COMPACT_ATOMS: atom_id res chain seq x y z
N GLU A 1 -11.32 -52.58 5.61
CA GLU A 1 -10.02 -52.21 5.00
C GLU A 1 -9.55 -50.76 5.25
N LEU A 2 -10.21 -50.03 6.14
CA LEU A 2 -9.81 -48.65 6.51
C LEU A 2 -8.80 -48.55 7.66
N HIS A 3 -8.34 -49.68 8.15
CA HIS A 3 -7.49 -49.74 9.35
C HIS A 3 -5.98 -49.57 9.10
N HIS A 4 -5.51 -49.55 7.88
CA HIS A 4 -4.07 -49.48 7.55
C HIS A 4 -3.55 -48.13 7.09
N LEU A 5 -4.38 -47.10 7.03
CA LEU A 5 -3.85 -45.73 6.82
C LEU A 5 -3.11 -45.28 8.09
N THR A 6 -1.84 -44.90 7.94
CA THR A 6 -1.07 -44.39 9.07
C THR A 6 -1.80 -43.21 9.71
N ARG A 7 -1.64 -43.04 11.04
CA ARG A 7 -2.27 -41.93 11.76
C ARG A 7 -2.00 -40.56 11.13
N ARG A 8 -0.85 -40.42 10.47
CA ARG A 8 -0.43 -39.24 9.73
C ARG A 8 -1.23 -39.03 8.42
N GLN A 9 -1.50 -40.09 7.67
CA GLN A 9 -2.31 -40.04 6.45
C GLN A 9 -3.79 -39.76 6.74
N ARG A 10 -4.36 -40.33 7.82
CA ARG A 10 -5.71 -39.99 8.27
C ARG A 10 -5.83 -38.53 8.70
N GLN A 11 -4.85 -38.03 9.42
CA GLN A 11 -4.83 -36.62 9.84
C GLN A 11 -4.74 -35.67 8.64
N MET A 12 -3.92 -36.00 7.64
CA MET A 12 -3.76 -35.21 6.42
C MET A 12 -5.06 -35.18 5.60
N CYS A 13 -5.67 -36.34 5.31
CA CYS A 13 -6.89 -36.40 4.49
C CYS A 13 -8.16 -35.83 5.13
N ILE A 14 -8.22 -35.77 6.47
CA ILE A 14 -9.40 -35.27 7.19
C ILE A 14 -9.25 -33.79 7.53
N ARG A 15 -8.04 -33.33 7.86
CA ARG A 15 -7.82 -31.96 8.33
C ARG A 15 -7.65 -30.94 7.22
N ASP A 16 -7.18 -31.33 6.05
CA ASP A 16 -6.93 -30.39 4.94
C ASP A 16 -8.19 -30.06 4.16
N ARG A 17 -9.22 -30.93 4.21
CA ARG A 17 -10.51 -30.74 3.57
C ARG A 17 -11.64 -30.55 4.57
N GLY A 18 -11.33 -30.64 5.86
CA GLY A 18 -12.31 -30.62 6.94
C GLY A 18 -12.98 -29.27 7.10
N ILE A 19 -14.27 -29.31 7.37
CA ILE A 19 -15.11 -28.15 7.61
C ILE A 19 -15.11 -27.73 9.09
N SER A 20 -14.62 -28.59 9.98
CA SER A 20 -14.62 -28.32 11.41
C SER A 20 -13.70 -27.15 11.77
N ALA A 21 -13.99 -26.47 12.85
CA ALA A 21 -13.15 -25.36 13.34
C ALA A 21 -11.69 -25.80 13.58
N ALA A 22 -11.51 -27.03 14.09
CA ALA A 22 -10.18 -27.60 14.33
C ALA A 22 -9.39 -27.82 13.03
N ASP A 23 -10.06 -28.31 11.98
CA ASP A 23 -9.45 -28.57 10.66
C ASP A 23 -9.08 -27.26 9.98
N ARG A 24 -9.98 -26.26 10.04
CA ARG A 24 -9.72 -24.92 9.50
C ARG A 24 -8.52 -24.27 10.20
N ALA A 25 -8.49 -24.34 11.53
CA ALA A 25 -7.36 -23.83 12.31
C ALA A 25 -6.05 -24.53 11.96
N HIS A 26 -6.07 -25.85 11.72
CA HIS A 26 -4.90 -26.62 11.32
C HIS A 26 -4.41 -26.18 9.94
N THR A 27 -5.31 -26.06 8.95
CA THR A 27 -5.00 -25.60 7.59
C THR A 27 -4.37 -24.21 7.62
N ILE A 28 -4.94 -23.27 8.38
CA ILE A 28 -4.39 -21.92 8.52
C ILE A 28 -2.99 -21.95 9.13
N LYS A 29 -2.79 -22.69 10.24
CA LYS A 29 -1.48 -22.82 10.88
C LYS A 29 -0.44 -23.44 9.94
N THR A 30 -0.84 -24.41 9.14
CA THR A 30 0.03 -25.02 8.13
C THR A 30 0.39 -24.04 7.04
N ALA A 31 -0.61 -23.31 6.50
CA ALA A 31 -0.37 -22.33 5.43
C ALA A 31 0.56 -21.18 5.84
N VAL A 32 0.49 -20.76 7.10
CA VAL A 32 1.30 -19.65 7.63
C VAL A 32 2.70 -20.09 8.10
N ASN A 33 2.92 -21.38 8.33
CA ASN A 33 4.19 -21.89 8.85
C ASN A 33 5.29 -21.79 7.76
N LYS A 34 6.40 -21.12 8.09
CA LYS A 34 7.56 -20.92 7.19
C LYS A 34 8.21 -22.22 6.71
N ASN A 35 8.05 -23.31 7.45
CA ASN A 35 8.64 -24.61 7.12
C ASN A 35 7.69 -25.52 6.32
N SER A 36 6.46 -25.08 6.06
CA SER A 36 5.50 -25.85 5.28
C SER A 36 5.85 -25.90 3.81
N LYS A 37 5.53 -27.01 3.20
CA LYS A 37 5.71 -27.27 1.77
C LYS A 37 4.33 -27.29 1.09
N PRO A 38 4.25 -27.04 -0.22
CA PRO A 38 2.99 -27.14 -0.96
C PRO A 38 2.27 -28.50 -0.78
N SER A 39 3.04 -29.58 -0.57
CA SER A 39 2.49 -30.93 -0.30
C SER A 39 1.80 -31.08 1.05
N ASP A 40 1.96 -30.12 1.95
CA ASP A 40 1.35 -30.17 3.30
C ASP A 40 -0.10 -29.69 3.29
N ILE A 41 -0.56 -29.10 2.17
CA ILE A 41 -1.92 -28.64 1.94
C ILE A 41 -2.50 -29.35 0.72
N VAL A 42 -3.73 -29.82 0.84
CA VAL A 42 -4.46 -30.53 -0.22
C VAL A 42 -5.57 -29.64 -0.78
N GLN A 43 -5.78 -29.69 -2.09
CA GLN A 43 -6.87 -29.01 -2.78
C GLN A 43 -7.87 -30.03 -3.36
N PRO A 44 -9.17 -29.69 -3.37
CA PRO A 44 -9.83 -28.49 -2.84
C PRO A 44 -9.99 -28.53 -1.32
N GLY A 45 -10.11 -27.34 -0.70
CA GLY A 45 -10.30 -27.16 0.75
C GLY A 45 -11.34 -26.09 1.09
N HIS A 46 -11.58 -25.88 2.41
CA HIS A 46 -12.57 -24.93 2.93
C HIS A 46 -11.96 -23.60 3.41
N ILE A 47 -10.66 -23.43 3.28
CA ILE A 47 -9.96 -22.17 3.56
C ILE A 47 -9.51 -21.58 2.23
N PHE A 48 -9.90 -20.33 1.99
CA PHE A 48 -9.51 -19.59 0.79
C PHE A 48 -8.32 -18.68 1.13
N PRO A 49 -7.11 -18.97 0.62
CA PRO A 49 -5.98 -18.08 0.79
C PRO A 49 -6.14 -16.86 -0.13
N LEU A 50 -6.04 -15.67 0.47
CA LEU A 50 -6.00 -14.40 -0.24
C LEU A 50 -4.60 -13.81 -0.13
N LYS A 51 -4.07 -13.30 -1.23
CA LYS A 51 -2.77 -12.63 -1.25
C LYS A 51 -2.96 -11.13 -1.11
N ALA A 52 -2.41 -10.55 -0.04
CA ALA A 52 -2.36 -9.11 0.13
C ALA A 52 -1.42 -8.46 -0.91
N MET A 53 -1.76 -7.24 -1.32
CA MET A 53 -0.89 -6.43 -2.18
C MET A 53 0.39 -6.04 -1.43
N LYS A 54 1.50 -5.99 -2.17
CA LYS A 54 2.75 -5.42 -1.65
C LYS A 54 2.49 -3.95 -1.29
N GLY A 55 2.91 -3.53 -0.11
CA GLY A 55 2.58 -2.19 0.42
C GLY A 55 1.38 -2.17 1.37
N GLY A 56 0.57 -3.24 1.42
CA GLY A 56 -0.56 -3.36 2.36
C GLY A 56 -1.66 -2.35 2.07
N VAL A 57 -2.27 -1.78 3.13
CA VAL A 57 -3.36 -0.81 3.00
C VAL A 57 -2.96 0.47 2.26
N LEU A 58 -1.68 0.79 2.15
CA LEU A 58 -1.19 1.94 1.38
C LEU A 58 -1.25 1.69 -0.13
N SER A 59 -1.22 0.43 -0.58
CA SER A 59 -1.43 0.06 -1.99
C SER A 59 -2.88 -0.22 -2.32
N ARG A 60 -3.59 -0.89 -1.42
CA ARG A 60 -5.01 -1.23 -1.59
C ARG A 60 -5.72 -1.17 -0.25
N ALA A 61 -6.70 -0.28 -0.13
CA ALA A 61 -7.51 -0.10 1.06
C ALA A 61 -8.51 -1.26 1.24
N GLY A 62 -7.99 -2.46 1.54
CA GLY A 62 -8.76 -3.69 1.66
C GLY A 62 -8.55 -4.40 3.00
N HIS A 63 -9.54 -5.20 3.42
CA HIS A 63 -9.48 -5.98 4.67
C HIS A 63 -8.37 -7.03 4.64
N THR A 64 -8.04 -7.59 3.48
CA THR A 64 -6.93 -8.54 3.30
C THR A 64 -5.60 -7.88 3.64
N GLU A 65 -5.38 -6.66 3.14
CA GLU A 65 -4.20 -5.86 3.44
C GLU A 65 -4.16 -5.44 4.90
N ALA A 66 -5.31 -4.99 5.43
CA ALA A 66 -5.42 -4.55 6.81
C ALA A 66 -5.07 -5.69 7.79
N ALA A 67 -5.54 -6.90 7.56
CA ALA A 67 -5.23 -8.06 8.39
C ALA A 67 -3.73 -8.36 8.43
N CYS A 68 -3.06 -8.31 7.27
CA CYS A 68 -1.61 -8.53 7.17
C CYS A 68 -0.82 -7.38 7.82
N ASP A 69 -1.25 -6.14 7.63
CA ASP A 69 -0.59 -4.97 8.21
C ASP A 69 -0.70 -4.93 9.73
N LEU A 70 -1.88 -5.20 10.28
CA LEU A 70 -2.07 -5.28 11.73
C LEU A 70 -1.19 -6.35 12.36
N ALA A 71 -1.12 -7.55 11.74
CA ALA A 71 -0.22 -8.60 12.20
C ALA A 71 1.25 -8.16 12.16
N LYS A 72 1.67 -7.50 11.09
CA LYS A 72 3.04 -6.98 10.92
C LYS A 72 3.37 -5.90 11.94
N ILE A 73 2.46 -4.95 12.18
CA ILE A 73 2.62 -3.87 13.16
C ILE A 73 2.73 -4.43 14.58
N ALA A 74 2.00 -5.50 14.87
CA ALA A 74 2.10 -6.23 16.14
C ALA A 74 3.37 -7.09 16.28
N GLY A 75 4.30 -7.05 15.31
CA GLY A 75 5.52 -7.86 15.32
C GLY A 75 5.30 -9.34 15.01
N LEU A 76 4.13 -9.69 14.49
CA LEU A 76 3.76 -11.05 14.13
C LEU A 76 4.05 -11.33 12.64
N GLN A 77 3.88 -12.58 12.24
CA GLN A 77 3.94 -12.94 10.83
C GLN A 77 2.78 -12.26 10.08
N PRO A 78 3.03 -11.64 8.88
CA PRO A 78 2.02 -10.87 8.16
C PRO A 78 0.98 -11.79 7.51
N ALA A 79 0.13 -12.38 8.34
CA ALA A 79 -0.99 -13.21 7.95
C ALA A 79 -2.13 -13.02 8.96
N GLY A 80 -3.35 -12.99 8.47
CA GLY A 80 -4.54 -12.84 9.31
C GLY A 80 -5.70 -13.66 8.77
N VAL A 81 -6.64 -13.97 9.65
CA VAL A 81 -7.91 -14.61 9.29
C VAL A 81 -8.96 -13.53 9.28
N ILE A 82 -9.72 -13.46 8.21
CA ILE A 82 -10.84 -12.53 8.06
C ILE A 82 -12.14 -13.31 7.93
N CYS A 83 -13.20 -12.81 8.53
CA CYS A 83 -14.53 -13.39 8.48
C CYS A 83 -15.56 -12.25 8.52
N GLU A 84 -16.53 -12.31 7.63
CA GLU A 84 -17.63 -11.37 7.60
C GLU A 84 -18.60 -11.62 8.78
N ILE A 85 -19.15 -10.54 9.31
CA ILE A 85 -20.18 -10.59 10.35
C ILE A 85 -21.53 -10.37 9.70
N MET A 86 -22.46 -11.31 9.91
CA MET A 86 -23.85 -11.24 9.45
C MET A 86 -24.78 -10.97 10.64
N ASN A 87 -25.84 -10.22 10.38
CA ASN A 87 -26.96 -10.06 11.29
C ASN A 87 -27.81 -11.33 11.36
N ASP A 88 -28.63 -11.47 12.38
CA ASP A 88 -29.51 -12.65 12.57
C ASP A 88 -30.53 -12.85 11.43
N ASP A 89 -30.87 -11.77 10.72
CA ASP A 89 -31.75 -11.79 9.54
C ASP A 89 -31.04 -12.24 8.24
N GLY A 90 -29.73 -12.52 8.31
CA GLY A 90 -28.89 -12.93 7.18
C GLY A 90 -28.33 -11.78 6.35
N THR A 91 -28.61 -10.54 6.69
CA THR A 91 -27.98 -9.37 6.06
C THR A 91 -26.55 -9.16 6.59
N MET A 92 -25.71 -8.53 5.78
CA MET A 92 -24.34 -8.19 6.20
C MET A 92 -24.35 -7.04 7.21
N ALA A 93 -23.71 -7.24 8.36
CA ALA A 93 -23.55 -6.19 9.36
C ALA A 93 -22.82 -4.97 8.79
N ARG A 94 -23.34 -3.78 9.07
CA ARG A 94 -22.79 -2.50 8.64
C ARG A 94 -22.16 -1.78 9.82
N ARG A 95 -21.61 -0.60 9.59
CA ARG A 95 -20.83 0.14 10.59
C ARG A 95 -21.51 0.22 11.95
N ASP A 96 -22.78 0.60 11.99
CA ASP A 96 -23.52 0.81 13.24
C ASP A 96 -23.77 -0.53 13.96
N ASP A 97 -24.09 -1.59 13.22
CA ASP A 97 -24.22 -2.95 13.74
C ASP A 97 -22.90 -3.46 14.31
N LEU A 98 -21.77 -3.19 13.59
CA LEU A 98 -20.44 -3.60 14.01
C LEU A 98 -19.95 -2.88 15.25
N ILE A 99 -20.29 -1.59 15.41
CA ILE A 99 -19.97 -0.82 16.63
C ILE A 99 -20.70 -1.45 17.83
N LYS A 100 -22.00 -1.73 17.68
CA LYS A 100 -22.80 -2.37 18.72
C LYS A 100 -22.28 -3.76 19.06
N PHE A 101 -22.03 -4.59 18.04
CA PHE A 101 -21.45 -5.92 18.19
C PHE A 101 -20.11 -5.87 18.92
N GLY A 102 -19.25 -4.93 18.58
CA GLY A 102 -17.96 -4.73 19.23
C GLY A 102 -18.09 -4.38 20.72
N GLN A 103 -19.05 -3.51 21.07
CA GLN A 103 -19.34 -3.15 22.46
C GLN A 103 -19.90 -4.32 23.27
N GLU A 104 -20.84 -5.08 22.69
CA GLU A 104 -21.46 -6.23 23.34
C GLU A 104 -20.50 -7.40 23.58
N ASN A 105 -19.50 -7.55 22.71
CA ASN A 105 -18.56 -8.68 22.77
C ASN A 105 -17.13 -8.29 23.20
N ASP A 106 -16.92 -7.07 23.67
CA ASP A 106 -15.59 -6.52 24.02
C ASP A 106 -14.55 -6.66 22.88
N ILE A 107 -14.99 -6.40 21.65
CA ILE A 107 -14.15 -6.44 20.45
C ILE A 107 -13.86 -5.02 20.00
N LYS A 108 -12.58 -4.71 19.75
CA LYS A 108 -12.17 -3.41 19.25
C LYS A 108 -12.57 -3.24 17.78
N VAL A 109 -13.13 -2.09 17.47
CA VAL A 109 -13.52 -1.69 16.11
C VAL A 109 -12.55 -0.63 15.62
N GLY A 110 -11.98 -0.84 14.45
CA GLY A 110 -11.10 0.10 13.75
C GLY A 110 -11.53 0.27 12.30
N THR A 111 -11.08 1.34 11.64
CA THR A 111 -11.31 1.56 10.23
C THR A 111 -10.03 1.40 9.41
N ILE A 112 -10.16 1.03 8.14
CA ILE A 112 -9.02 0.98 7.22
C ILE A 112 -8.43 2.37 7.02
N ALA A 113 -9.26 3.43 7.06
CA ALA A 113 -8.81 4.81 6.98
C ALA A 113 -7.86 5.17 8.12
N ASP A 114 -8.23 4.86 9.37
CA ASP A 114 -7.37 5.10 10.54
C ASP A 114 -6.05 4.32 10.45
N LEU A 115 -6.08 3.11 9.90
CA LEU A 115 -4.87 2.30 9.68
C LEU A 115 -3.97 2.90 8.60
N ILE A 116 -4.54 3.47 7.54
CA ILE A 116 -3.80 4.20 6.50
C ILE A 116 -3.13 5.42 7.13
N ASP A 117 -3.84 6.24 7.88
CA ASP A 117 -3.30 7.43 8.53
C ASP A 117 -2.19 7.07 9.53
N TYR A 118 -2.40 6.01 10.30
CA TYR A 118 -1.39 5.48 11.21
C TYR A 118 -0.10 5.08 10.46
N ARG A 119 -0.22 4.37 9.33
CA ARG A 119 0.92 3.94 8.55
C ARG A 119 1.61 5.11 7.85
N LEU A 120 0.86 6.05 7.26
CA LEU A 120 1.43 7.25 6.64
C LEU A 120 2.23 8.10 7.61
N SER A 121 1.82 8.16 8.87
CA SER A 121 2.53 8.92 9.89
C SER A 121 3.80 8.25 10.42
N ARG A 122 3.97 6.94 10.22
CA ARG A 122 5.07 6.15 10.79
C ARG A 122 5.99 5.49 9.77
N ASP A 123 5.47 5.13 8.62
CA ASP A 123 6.23 4.43 7.58
C ASP A 123 6.90 5.44 6.66
N SER A 124 8.22 5.37 6.53
CA SER A 124 8.92 6.07 5.46
C SER A 124 8.78 5.25 4.17
N THR A 125 7.82 5.63 3.32
CA THR A 125 7.56 4.96 2.04
C THR A 125 8.48 5.43 0.92
N ILE A 126 9.09 6.61 1.11
CA ILE A 126 10.01 7.24 0.15
C ILE A 126 11.43 7.20 0.72
N GLU A 127 12.40 6.84 -0.11
CA GLU A 127 13.82 6.88 0.23
C GLU A 127 14.62 7.64 -0.83
N SER A 128 15.60 8.42 -0.39
CA SER A 128 16.58 9.04 -1.30
C SER A 128 17.60 7.98 -1.70
N VAL A 129 17.71 7.70 -2.99
CA VAL A 129 18.65 6.70 -3.53
C VAL A 129 19.85 7.33 -4.21
N MET A 130 19.76 8.60 -4.61
CA MET A 130 20.88 9.34 -5.19
C MET A 130 20.72 10.84 -4.96
N GLU A 131 21.83 11.49 -4.68
CA GLU A 131 21.93 12.94 -4.63
C GLU A 131 23.13 13.38 -5.45
N LYS A 132 22.96 14.37 -6.34
CA LYS A 132 24.02 14.86 -7.22
C LYS A 132 23.78 16.32 -7.61
N ASN A 133 24.85 17.10 -7.68
CA ASN A 133 24.81 18.42 -8.31
C ASN A 133 24.81 18.27 -9.81
N VAL A 134 23.87 18.93 -10.46
CA VAL A 134 23.69 18.94 -11.92
C VAL A 134 23.59 20.38 -12.42
N GLU A 135 23.94 20.58 -13.67
CA GLU A 135 23.85 21.89 -14.33
C GLU A 135 23.09 21.76 -15.62
N ASN A 136 22.18 22.68 -15.86
CA ASN A 136 21.45 22.80 -17.11
C ASN A 136 21.46 24.26 -17.61
N GLU A 137 20.76 24.56 -18.69
CA GLU A 137 20.66 25.91 -19.26
C GLU A 137 20.09 26.97 -18.32
N PHE A 138 19.44 26.60 -17.22
CA PHE A 138 18.88 27.50 -16.21
C PHE A 138 19.78 27.67 -15.00
N GLY A 139 20.84 26.88 -14.86
CA GLY A 139 21.81 26.98 -13.79
C GLY A 139 22.08 25.67 -13.06
N LYS A 140 22.60 25.79 -11.84
CA LYS A 140 23.01 24.66 -10.99
C LYS A 140 21.90 24.24 -10.05
N PHE A 141 21.58 22.97 -10.07
CA PHE A 141 20.59 22.36 -9.21
C PHE A 141 21.19 21.19 -8.44
N LYS A 142 20.63 20.92 -7.29
CA LYS A 142 20.83 19.69 -6.53
C LYS A 142 19.72 18.72 -6.94
N LEU A 143 20.06 17.67 -7.67
CA LEU A 143 19.17 16.57 -8.06
C LEU A 143 19.11 15.54 -6.93
N ASN A 144 17.91 15.21 -6.48
CA ASN A 144 17.65 14.02 -5.68
C ASN A 144 16.77 13.07 -6.46
N VAL A 145 17.13 11.78 -6.40
CA VAL A 145 16.33 10.68 -6.91
C VAL A 145 15.70 9.96 -5.74
N TRP A 146 14.38 9.85 -5.76
CA TRP A 146 13.56 9.27 -4.72
C TRP A 146 12.95 7.97 -5.24
N ARG A 147 12.99 6.92 -4.42
CA ARG A 147 12.33 5.65 -4.71
C ARG A 147 11.11 5.49 -3.83
N ASP A 148 9.96 5.26 -4.44
CA ASP A 148 8.77 4.79 -3.75
C ASP A 148 8.90 3.28 -3.51
N LYS A 149 8.95 2.87 -2.23
CA LYS A 149 9.11 1.46 -1.84
C LYS A 149 7.84 0.63 -2.03
N ILE A 150 6.69 1.28 -2.16
CA ILE A 150 5.40 0.61 -2.35
C ILE A 150 5.25 0.16 -3.79
N TYR A 151 5.44 1.09 -4.72
CA TYR A 151 5.22 0.87 -6.15
C TYR A 151 6.51 0.55 -6.91
N ASP A 152 7.68 0.71 -6.25
CA ASP A 152 9.01 0.54 -6.85
C ASP A 152 9.25 1.52 -8.02
N GLU A 153 8.74 2.72 -7.87
CA GLU A 153 8.84 3.81 -8.84
C GLU A 153 9.85 4.84 -8.39
N TYR A 154 10.36 5.61 -9.36
CA TYR A 154 11.33 6.67 -9.09
C TYR A 154 10.72 8.03 -9.37
N HIS A 155 11.03 8.99 -8.51
CA HIS A 155 10.66 10.39 -8.64
C HIS A 155 11.90 11.26 -8.53
N PHE A 156 11.81 12.48 -9.00
CA PHE A 156 12.96 13.39 -9.03
C PHE A 156 12.63 14.69 -8.34
N SER A 157 13.61 15.28 -7.67
CA SER A 157 13.52 16.67 -7.26
C SER A 157 14.78 17.44 -7.66
N LEU A 158 14.58 18.69 -8.06
CA LEU A 158 15.64 19.65 -8.41
C LEU A 158 15.50 20.83 -7.47
N THR A 159 16.50 21.05 -6.65
CA THR A 159 16.57 22.16 -5.69
C THR A 159 17.60 23.18 -6.16
N MET A 160 17.22 24.45 -6.17
CA MET A 160 18.14 25.57 -6.37
C MET A 160 18.19 26.42 -5.10
N GLY A 161 19.37 26.85 -4.70
CA GLY A 161 19.58 27.65 -3.51
C GLY A 161 19.35 26.91 -2.20
N ASP A 162 19.36 27.64 -1.11
CA ASP A 162 19.05 27.12 0.23
C ASP A 162 17.59 27.42 0.58
N LEU A 163 16.77 26.39 0.62
CA LEU A 163 15.33 26.53 0.92
C LEU A 163 15.05 27.06 2.33
N SER A 164 16.00 26.86 3.27
CA SER A 164 15.84 27.31 4.65
C SER A 164 16.12 28.82 4.81
N SER A 165 16.77 29.43 3.83
CA SER A 165 17.11 30.87 3.85
C SER A 165 15.93 31.77 3.46
N VAL A 166 14.79 31.20 3.01
CA VAL A 166 13.61 31.92 2.53
C VAL A 166 12.38 31.45 3.26
N GLU A 167 11.58 32.38 3.77
CA GLU A 167 10.35 32.07 4.52
C GLU A 167 9.32 31.30 3.69
N SER A 168 9.23 31.60 2.39
CA SER A 168 8.27 30.99 1.46
C SER A 168 8.96 30.63 0.14
N PRO A 169 9.70 29.52 0.08
CA PRO A 169 10.38 29.10 -1.14
C PRO A 169 9.39 28.71 -2.23
N LEU A 170 9.76 28.96 -3.48
CA LEU A 170 8.97 28.58 -4.64
C LEU A 170 9.01 27.06 -4.80
N VAL A 171 7.83 26.39 -4.78
CA VAL A 171 7.72 24.95 -4.95
C VAL A 171 6.80 24.63 -6.13
N ARG A 172 7.26 23.76 -7.01
CA ARG A 172 6.44 23.20 -8.09
C ARG A 172 6.46 21.68 -8.04
N VAL A 173 5.29 21.08 -7.93
CA VAL A 173 5.08 19.64 -8.09
C VAL A 173 4.38 19.43 -9.44
N GLN A 174 4.90 18.56 -10.27
CA GLN A 174 4.39 18.29 -11.60
C GLN A 174 4.53 16.81 -11.93
N THR A 175 3.57 16.28 -12.67
CA THR A 175 3.68 14.98 -13.32
C THR A 175 4.21 15.13 -14.71
N GLN A 176 4.95 14.15 -15.20
CA GLN A 176 5.47 14.12 -16.55
C GLN A 176 4.32 14.03 -17.57
N SER A 177 4.33 14.92 -18.54
CA SER A 177 3.48 14.84 -19.73
C SER A 177 4.35 14.57 -20.97
N ILE A 178 4.20 13.39 -21.57
CA ILE A 178 4.96 13.02 -22.77
C ILE A 178 4.68 14.02 -23.92
N LEU A 179 3.42 14.40 -24.09
CA LEU A 179 3.02 15.32 -25.17
C LEU A 179 3.65 16.70 -24.99
N GLN A 180 3.56 17.26 -23.79
CA GLN A 180 4.04 18.61 -23.52
C GLN A 180 5.56 18.66 -23.27
N ASP A 181 6.07 17.75 -22.41
CA ASP A 181 7.45 17.87 -21.93
C ASP A 181 8.47 17.26 -22.91
N ILE A 182 8.06 16.27 -23.73
CA ILE A 182 8.95 15.59 -24.69
C ILE A 182 8.64 16.02 -26.13
N LEU A 183 7.36 16.04 -26.52
CA LEU A 183 6.98 16.37 -27.90
C LEU A 183 6.71 17.86 -28.14
N GLY A 184 6.64 18.66 -27.06
CA GLY A 184 6.40 20.11 -27.15
C GLY A 184 5.00 20.47 -27.64
N ILE A 185 4.03 19.54 -27.53
CA ILE A 185 2.65 19.75 -27.96
C ILE A 185 1.87 20.34 -26.80
N ASP A 186 1.46 21.59 -26.90
CA ASP A 186 0.65 22.27 -25.89
C ASP A 186 -0.82 22.31 -26.33
N GLU A 187 -1.51 21.20 -26.17
CA GLU A 187 -2.92 21.05 -26.58
C GLU A 187 -3.91 21.89 -25.76
N LEU A 188 -3.53 22.31 -24.55
CA LEU A 188 -4.45 22.95 -23.63
C LEU A 188 -4.06 24.37 -23.21
N GLY A 189 -2.90 24.88 -23.58
CA GLY A 189 -2.47 26.28 -23.36
C GLY A 189 -2.42 26.76 -21.91
N LYS A 190 -2.57 25.85 -20.94
CA LYS A 190 -2.78 26.20 -19.51
C LYS A 190 -1.77 25.62 -18.55
N ASN A 191 -0.95 24.67 -18.95
CA ASN A 191 -0.02 24.00 -18.04
C ASN A 191 1.39 24.55 -18.21
N TRP A 192 2.01 24.87 -17.09
CA TRP A 192 3.42 25.20 -17.06
C TRP A 192 4.25 23.95 -17.40
N SER A 193 5.04 24.03 -18.46
CA SER A 193 6.00 22.99 -18.82
C SER A 193 7.09 22.87 -17.74
N ILE A 194 7.75 21.70 -17.68
CA ILE A 194 8.94 21.50 -16.81
C ILE A 194 9.95 22.64 -17.06
N ARG A 195 10.19 22.96 -18.32
CA ARG A 195 11.15 24.00 -18.71
C ARG A 195 10.80 25.38 -18.15
N ASN A 196 9.53 25.80 -18.25
CA ASN A 196 9.07 27.08 -17.71
C ASN A 196 9.14 27.12 -16.17
N SER A 197 8.86 26.01 -15.52
CA SER A 197 8.95 25.86 -14.07
C SER A 197 10.39 26.03 -13.58
N LEU A 198 11.35 25.35 -14.21
CA LEU A 198 12.78 25.47 -13.90
C LEU A 198 13.32 26.87 -14.18
N LYS A 199 12.91 27.49 -15.31
CA LYS A 199 13.27 28.87 -15.63
C LYS A 199 12.78 29.85 -14.54
N ARG A 200 11.55 29.67 -14.06
CA ARG A 200 10.99 30.53 -13.00
C ARG A 200 11.74 30.37 -11.67
N ILE A 201 12.07 29.14 -11.29
CA ILE A 201 12.89 28.86 -10.09
C ILE A 201 14.27 29.49 -10.23
N ALA A 202 14.88 29.40 -11.40
CA ALA A 202 16.19 30.00 -11.65
C ALA A 202 16.17 31.54 -11.58
N GLN A 203 15.09 32.18 -12.02
CA GLN A 203 14.89 33.63 -11.88
C GLN A 203 14.76 34.07 -10.42
N GLU A 204 14.14 33.24 -9.58
CA GLU A 204 14.01 33.50 -8.15
C GLU A 204 15.29 33.22 -7.38
N GLY A 205 16.16 32.35 -7.92
CA GLY A 205 17.42 31.93 -7.30
C GLY A 205 17.27 30.88 -6.20
N THR A 206 16.04 30.64 -5.73
CA THR A 206 15.76 29.64 -4.68
C THR A 206 14.42 28.97 -4.94
N GLY A 207 14.38 27.64 -4.91
CA GLY A 207 13.14 26.90 -5.09
C GLY A 207 13.33 25.41 -5.29
N LEU A 208 12.21 24.70 -5.32
CA LEU A 208 12.13 23.24 -5.43
C LEU A 208 11.20 22.86 -6.58
N PHE A 209 11.68 22.03 -7.47
CA PHE A 209 10.88 21.36 -8.49
C PHE A 209 10.81 19.87 -8.16
N VAL A 210 9.61 19.29 -8.11
CA VAL A 210 9.37 17.85 -7.90
C VAL A 210 8.68 17.28 -9.11
N LEU A 211 9.30 16.28 -9.73
CA LEU A 211 8.75 15.53 -10.86
C LEU A 211 8.29 14.14 -10.41
N ILE A 212 7.00 13.90 -10.51
CA ILE A 212 6.38 12.60 -10.27
C ILE A 212 6.20 11.92 -11.62
N LEU A 213 6.80 10.74 -11.83
CA LEU A 213 6.77 10.06 -13.12
C LEU A 213 5.43 9.33 -13.38
N SER A 214 4.75 8.85 -12.35
CA SER A 214 3.49 8.14 -12.49
C SER A 214 2.45 8.67 -11.51
N LEU A 215 1.21 8.81 -11.98
CA LEU A 215 0.02 9.09 -11.16
C LEU A 215 -0.96 7.93 -11.12
N ILE A 216 -0.65 6.80 -11.75
CA ILE A 216 -1.60 5.69 -11.89
C ILE A 216 -2.10 5.23 -10.52
N HIS A 217 -1.25 5.30 -9.51
CA HIS A 217 -1.56 4.88 -8.14
C HIS A 217 -2.03 6.02 -7.22
N ILE A 218 -1.86 7.28 -7.62
CA ILE A 218 -2.26 8.45 -6.82
C ILE A 218 -3.74 8.83 -7.07
N SER A 219 -4.33 8.39 -8.19
CA SER A 219 -5.72 8.69 -8.52
C SER A 219 -6.76 7.88 -7.74
N GLU A 220 -6.38 6.80 -7.06
CA GLU A 220 -7.30 5.98 -6.27
C GLU A 220 -7.67 6.53 -4.88
N PRO A 221 -6.82 7.26 -4.14
CA PRO A 221 -7.21 7.82 -2.85
C PRO A 221 -8.37 8.82 -2.93
N THR A 222 -8.57 9.47 -4.07
CA THR A 222 -9.68 10.42 -4.26
C THR A 222 -11.05 9.76 -4.37
N ARG A 223 -11.13 8.46 -4.62
CA ARG A 223 -12.39 7.70 -4.56
C ARG A 223 -12.83 7.39 -3.13
N LEU A 224 -11.94 7.42 -2.16
CA LEU A 224 -12.24 7.15 -0.74
C LEU A 224 -12.82 8.36 0.01
N LEU A 225 -12.81 9.55 -0.59
CA LEU A 225 -13.43 10.77 -0.01
C LEU A 225 -14.90 10.96 -0.39
N ARG A 226 -15.55 9.95 -1.00
CA ARG A 226 -16.98 9.94 -1.32
C ARG A 226 -17.69 8.73 -0.73
N ILE A 227 -17.61 8.58 0.58
CA ILE A 227 -18.56 7.74 1.32
C ILE A 227 -19.03 8.56 2.54
#